data_35711a79547206e30bc5e8e8428c21ed
#
_entry.id   35711a79547206e30bc5e8e8428c21ed
#
_cell.length_a   1.000
_cell.length_b   1.000
_cell.length_c   1.000
_cell.angle_alpha   90.00
_cell.angle_beta   90.00
_cell.angle_gamma   90.00
#
_symmetry.space_group_name_H-M   'P 1'
#
loop_
_entity.id
_entity.type
_entity.pdbx_description
1 polymer ?
#
loop_
_entity_poly.entity_id
_entity_poly.type
_entity_poly.pdbx_seq_one_letter_code
_entity_poly.pdbx_strand_id
1 'polypeptide(L)'
;MITRRLTTSMTALLLLSGMLAACVSVSTYDQLNQQLSAEIAQGQVHITRLQGAIKVTINSELLFPSGGWQMPPAAAKTIAEMAPVLAPMQTAQITVTGYTDSTPIGPELRQQGIDTNQQLSLKRAQTVMQYLISQGVKPNLLSANGLGDADPVASNDTPQGRAQNRRVELNLVGAGS
;
A
#
# COMPACT_ATOMS: atom_id res chain seq x y z
N MET A 1 31.51 62.03 -56.20
CA MET A 1 31.84 60.61 -55.85
C MET A 1 31.38 60.35 -54.46
N ILE A 2 30.21 59.65 -54.31
CA ILE A 2 29.54 59.39 -53.03
C ILE A 2 29.65 57.89 -52.80
N THR A 3 30.45 57.48 -51.85
CA THR A 3 30.62 56.09 -51.46
C THR A 3 29.59 55.77 -50.31
N ARG A 4 28.57 54.97 -50.63
CA ARG A 4 27.65 54.44 -49.68
C ARG A 4 28.27 53.23 -48.93
N ARG A 5 28.37 53.32 -47.60
CA ARG A 5 28.71 52.17 -46.76
C ARG A 5 27.43 51.41 -46.45
N LEU A 6 27.36 50.12 -46.85
CA LEU A 6 26.37 49.20 -46.41
C LEU A 6 26.75 48.70 -45.01
N THR A 7 25.86 48.89 -44.04
CA THR A 7 25.94 48.25 -42.73
C THR A 7 25.06 47.02 -42.78
N THR A 8 25.66 45.87 -42.79
CA THR A 8 25.00 44.57 -42.62
C THR A 8 24.63 44.36 -41.14
N SER A 9 23.36 44.43 -40.82
CA SER A 9 22.82 44.11 -39.50
C SER A 9 22.68 42.60 -39.40
N MET A 10 23.47 41.98 -38.54
CA MET A 10 23.43 40.56 -38.25
C MET A 10 22.49 40.33 -37.09
N THR A 11 21.23 39.99 -37.37
CA THR A 11 20.24 39.57 -36.40
C THR A 11 20.56 38.13 -35.91
N ALA A 12 21.12 38.04 -34.71
CA ALA A 12 21.30 36.76 -34.03
C ALA A 12 19.92 36.21 -33.55
N LEU A 13 19.47 35.18 -34.23
CA LEU A 13 18.28 34.41 -33.83
C LEU A 13 18.64 33.48 -32.68
N LEU A 14 18.35 33.87 -31.43
CA LEU A 14 18.44 33.02 -30.24
C LEU A 14 17.35 31.96 -30.32
N LEU A 15 17.69 30.74 -30.73
CA LEU A 15 16.88 29.55 -30.58
C LEU A 15 16.84 29.14 -29.10
N LEU A 16 15.82 29.58 -28.40
CA LEU A 16 15.49 29.11 -27.06
C LEU A 16 14.90 27.69 -27.18
N SER A 17 15.78 26.68 -27.17
CA SER A 17 15.36 25.28 -27.06
C SER A 17 14.79 25.05 -25.66
N GLY A 18 13.49 25.22 -25.55
CA GLY A 18 12.73 24.80 -24.37
C GLY A 18 12.85 23.27 -24.22
N MET A 19 13.70 22.81 -23.30
CA MET A 19 13.63 21.46 -22.77
C MET A 19 12.27 21.32 -22.06
N LEU A 20 11.29 20.73 -22.73
CA LEU A 20 10.15 20.13 -22.05
C LEU A 20 10.72 18.96 -21.23
N ALA A 21 10.96 19.20 -19.94
CA ALA A 21 11.11 18.13 -18.97
C ALA A 21 9.75 17.39 -18.95
N ALA A 22 9.67 16.28 -19.67
CA ALA A 22 8.57 15.35 -19.53
C ALA A 22 8.60 14.87 -18.07
N CYS A 23 7.72 15.42 -17.23
CA CYS A 23 7.45 14.86 -15.92
C CYS A 23 6.86 13.45 -16.14
N VAL A 24 7.73 12.44 -16.14
CA VAL A 24 7.28 11.05 -16.06
C VAL A 24 6.61 10.90 -14.71
N SER A 25 5.29 10.83 -14.68
CA SER A 25 4.56 10.53 -13.45
C SER A 25 4.91 9.11 -13.02
N VAL A 26 5.57 8.98 -11.88
CA VAL A 26 5.87 7.66 -11.29
C VAL A 26 4.54 6.99 -10.96
N SER A 27 4.33 5.74 -11.40
CA SER A 27 3.08 5.05 -11.15
C SER A 27 2.88 4.77 -9.64
N THR A 28 1.65 4.64 -9.20
CA THR A 28 1.31 4.25 -7.82
C THR A 28 2.02 2.96 -7.40
N TYR A 29 2.11 2.00 -8.31
CA TYR A 29 2.83 0.74 -8.07
C TYR A 29 4.31 0.98 -7.78
N ASP A 30 4.99 1.81 -8.56
CA ASP A 30 6.42 2.09 -8.39
C ASP A 30 6.67 2.89 -7.11
N GLN A 31 5.78 3.83 -6.77
CA GLN A 31 5.85 4.58 -5.51
C GLN A 31 5.72 3.66 -4.30
N LEU A 32 4.76 2.73 -4.29
CA LEU A 32 4.59 1.76 -3.21
C LEU A 32 5.81 0.83 -3.10
N ASN A 33 6.36 0.35 -4.23
CA ASN A 33 7.58 -0.48 -4.21
C ASN A 33 8.78 0.28 -3.65
N GLN A 34 8.90 1.57 -3.94
CA GLN A 34 9.97 2.40 -3.39
C GLN A 34 9.81 2.61 -1.89
N GLN A 35 8.60 2.95 -1.42
CA GLN A 35 8.33 3.21 -0.01
C GLN A 35 8.50 1.97 0.87
N LEU A 36 8.10 0.80 0.37
CA LEU A 36 8.12 -0.48 1.12
C LEU A 36 9.30 -1.38 0.76
N SER A 37 10.36 -0.81 0.16
CA SER A 37 11.48 -1.60 -0.36
C SER A 37 12.22 -2.42 0.70
N ALA A 38 12.30 -1.94 1.93
CA ALA A 38 12.95 -2.65 3.04
C ALA A 38 12.15 -3.88 3.47
N GLU A 39 10.83 -3.77 3.62
CA GLU A 39 9.91 -4.84 3.99
C GLU A 39 9.76 -5.87 2.87
N ILE A 40 9.80 -5.42 1.61
CA ILE A 40 9.82 -6.30 0.44
C ILE A 40 11.12 -7.12 0.41
N ALA A 41 12.27 -6.51 0.65
CA ALA A 41 13.56 -7.20 0.69
C ALA A 41 13.64 -8.24 1.82
N GLN A 42 12.90 -8.06 2.91
CA GLN A 42 12.78 -9.01 4.02
C GLN A 42 11.69 -10.08 3.79
N GLY A 43 10.96 -10.03 2.66
CA GLY A 43 9.86 -10.93 2.37
C GLY A 43 8.61 -10.73 3.24
N GLN A 44 8.51 -9.58 3.93
CA GLN A 44 7.38 -9.26 4.81
C GLN A 44 6.21 -8.61 4.07
N VAL A 45 6.51 -7.99 2.92
CA VAL A 45 5.54 -7.31 2.05
C VAL A 45 5.71 -7.80 0.61
N HIS A 46 4.61 -8.04 -0.08
CA HIS A 46 4.57 -8.33 -1.51
C HIS A 46 3.60 -7.39 -2.21
N ILE A 47 4.02 -6.80 -3.33
CA ILE A 47 3.17 -5.93 -4.14
C ILE A 47 2.98 -6.58 -5.51
N THR A 48 1.73 -6.79 -5.89
CA THR A 48 1.36 -7.40 -7.16
C THR A 48 0.53 -6.42 -7.97
N ARG A 49 0.93 -6.19 -9.23
CA ARG A 49 0.12 -5.44 -10.18
C ARG A 49 -0.88 -6.40 -10.84
N LEU A 50 -2.15 -6.05 -10.76
CA LEU A 50 -3.26 -6.74 -11.43
C LEU A 50 -3.84 -5.84 -12.52
N GLN A 51 -4.68 -6.39 -13.40
CA GLN A 51 -5.36 -5.58 -14.40
C GLN A 51 -6.34 -4.61 -13.71
N GLY A 52 -6.01 -3.31 -13.71
CA GLY A 52 -6.82 -2.26 -13.09
C GLY A 52 -6.74 -2.18 -11.56
N ALA A 53 -5.84 -2.95 -10.92
CA ALA A 53 -5.67 -2.93 -9.48
C ALA A 53 -4.22 -3.17 -9.05
N ILE A 54 -3.93 -2.78 -7.81
CA ILE A 54 -2.67 -3.09 -7.12
C ILE A 54 -3.03 -3.81 -5.82
N LYS A 55 -2.41 -4.96 -5.58
CA LYS A 55 -2.56 -5.70 -4.33
C LYS A 55 -1.26 -5.62 -3.52
N VAL A 56 -1.36 -5.12 -2.29
CA VAL A 56 -0.29 -5.12 -1.29
C VAL A 56 -0.62 -6.18 -0.26
N THR A 57 0.22 -7.20 -0.13
CA THR A 57 0.09 -8.27 0.86
C THR A 57 1.15 -8.08 1.95
N ILE A 58 0.73 -8.00 3.20
CA ILE A 58 1.58 -7.76 4.36
C ILE A 58 1.45 -8.94 5.32
N ASN A 59 2.58 -9.50 5.77
CA ASN A 59 2.56 -10.50 6.82
C ASN A 59 1.99 -9.90 8.12
N SER A 60 0.99 -10.54 8.71
CA SER A 60 0.36 -10.05 9.94
C SER A 60 1.32 -9.94 11.12
N GLU A 61 2.39 -10.74 11.16
CA GLU A 61 3.39 -10.69 12.24
C GLU A 61 4.20 -9.39 12.23
N LEU A 62 4.30 -8.72 11.08
CA LEU A 62 4.90 -7.39 10.97
C LEU A 62 4.03 -6.33 11.66
N LEU A 63 2.72 -6.50 11.65
CA LEU A 63 1.75 -5.50 12.10
C LEU A 63 1.24 -5.74 13.52
N PHE A 64 1.16 -7.01 13.95
CA PHE A 64 0.48 -7.38 15.17
C PHE A 64 1.29 -8.38 16.00
N PRO A 65 1.27 -8.29 17.32
CA PRO A 65 1.80 -9.34 18.18
C PRO A 65 1.04 -10.65 17.95
N SER A 66 1.65 -11.78 18.32
CA SER A 66 1.03 -13.10 18.19
C SER A 66 -0.35 -13.10 18.88
N GLY A 67 -1.38 -13.57 18.16
CA GLY A 67 -2.75 -13.56 18.64
C GLY A 67 -3.40 -12.17 18.77
N GLY A 68 -2.66 -11.07 18.55
CA GLY A 68 -3.17 -9.71 18.73
C GLY A 68 -3.83 -9.11 17.48
N TRP A 69 -4.47 -7.98 17.71
CA TRP A 69 -5.08 -7.13 16.68
C TRP A 69 -4.76 -5.64 16.88
N GLN A 70 -4.14 -5.29 17.99
CA GLN A 70 -3.67 -3.94 18.26
C GLN A 70 -2.29 -3.76 17.64
N MET A 71 -2.12 -2.71 16.84
CA MET A 71 -0.89 -2.42 16.13
C MET A 71 0.03 -1.55 17.00
N PRO A 72 1.22 -2.05 17.41
CA PRO A 72 2.18 -1.25 18.15
C PRO A 72 2.72 -0.10 17.31
N PRO A 73 3.19 1.01 17.93
CA PRO A 73 3.75 2.16 17.18
C PRO A 73 4.88 1.80 16.23
N ALA A 74 5.73 0.84 16.58
CA ALA A 74 6.82 0.38 15.72
C ALA A 74 6.31 -0.30 14.44
N ALA A 75 5.24 -1.10 14.54
CA ALA A 75 4.60 -1.77 13.41
C ALA A 75 3.79 -0.80 12.53
N ALA A 76 3.28 0.27 13.13
CA ALA A 76 2.52 1.28 12.41
C ALA A 76 3.37 2.02 11.35
N LYS A 77 4.70 2.02 11.47
CA LYS A 77 5.61 2.63 10.51
C LYS A 77 5.40 2.08 9.09
N THR A 78 5.31 0.76 8.92
CA THR A 78 5.09 0.14 7.61
C THR A 78 3.80 0.64 6.93
N ILE A 79 2.73 0.83 7.71
CA ILE A 79 1.47 1.39 7.17
C ILE A 79 1.63 2.88 6.89
N ALA A 80 2.36 3.63 7.73
CA ALA A 80 2.63 5.05 7.53
C ALA A 80 3.40 5.31 6.22
N GLU A 81 4.30 4.43 5.82
CA GLU A 81 5.08 4.55 4.58
C GLU A 81 4.21 4.50 3.32
N MET A 82 3.02 3.89 3.38
CA MET A 82 2.06 3.92 2.28
C MET A 82 1.25 5.22 2.21
N ALA A 83 1.10 5.92 3.33
CA ALA A 83 0.21 7.08 3.43
C ALA A 83 0.53 8.21 2.42
N PRO A 84 1.81 8.59 2.15
CA PRO A 84 2.12 9.61 1.15
C PRO A 84 1.64 9.26 -0.26
N VAL A 85 1.53 7.97 -0.57
CA VAL A 85 1.03 7.48 -1.87
C VAL A 85 -0.49 7.43 -1.89
N LEU A 86 -1.12 7.02 -0.78
CA LEU A 86 -2.56 6.77 -0.71
C LEU A 86 -3.38 8.02 -0.38
N ALA A 87 -2.87 8.93 0.48
CA ALA A 87 -3.59 10.13 0.92
C ALA A 87 -3.98 11.10 -0.21
N PRO A 88 -3.16 11.30 -1.28
CA PRO A 88 -3.53 12.17 -2.39
C PRO A 88 -4.64 11.61 -3.28
N MET A 89 -4.96 10.31 -3.18
CA MET A 89 -5.95 9.67 -4.05
C MET A 89 -7.36 10.26 -3.88
N GLN A 90 -8.10 10.37 -4.99
CA GLN A 90 -9.44 10.97 -5.01
C GLN A 90 -10.54 9.97 -5.35
N THR A 91 -10.24 8.95 -6.14
CA THR A 91 -11.24 8.07 -6.76
C THR A 91 -10.94 6.57 -6.58
N ALA A 92 -9.76 6.20 -6.09
CA ALA A 92 -9.42 4.81 -5.84
C ALA A 92 -10.33 4.20 -4.75
N GLN A 93 -10.64 2.91 -4.89
CA GLN A 93 -11.25 2.13 -3.81
C GLN A 93 -10.19 1.24 -3.18
N ILE A 94 -10.04 1.32 -1.87
CA ILE A 94 -9.05 0.57 -1.11
C ILE A 94 -9.78 -0.35 -0.13
N THR A 95 -9.73 -1.65 -0.41
CA THR A 95 -10.27 -2.65 0.51
C THR A 95 -9.14 -3.28 1.32
N VAL A 96 -9.21 -3.14 2.63
CA VAL A 96 -8.30 -3.81 3.57
C VAL A 96 -8.94 -5.11 4.01
N THR A 97 -8.32 -6.25 3.70
CA THR A 97 -8.82 -7.58 4.05
C THR A 97 -7.84 -8.29 4.97
N GLY A 98 -8.34 -8.74 6.12
CA GLY A 98 -7.57 -9.55 7.06
C GLY A 98 -7.82 -11.04 6.86
N TYR A 99 -6.78 -11.84 7.11
CA TYR A 99 -6.81 -13.30 7.08
C TYR A 99 -6.09 -13.87 8.30
N THR A 100 -6.46 -15.07 8.70
CA THR A 100 -5.78 -15.88 9.72
C THR A 100 -5.31 -17.21 9.14
N ASP A 101 -4.56 -17.95 9.90
CA ASP A 101 -4.46 -19.39 9.71
C ASP A 101 -5.69 -20.11 10.33
N SER A 102 -5.75 -21.43 10.22
CA SER A 102 -6.85 -22.25 10.74
C SER A 102 -6.76 -22.53 12.25
N THR A 103 -5.83 -21.90 12.98
CA THR A 103 -5.71 -22.08 14.43
C THR A 103 -6.95 -21.51 15.13
N PRO A 104 -7.63 -22.27 16.01
CA PRO A 104 -8.79 -21.76 16.75
C PRO A 104 -8.41 -20.59 17.66
N ILE A 105 -9.39 -19.69 17.87
CA ILE A 105 -9.23 -18.55 18.77
C ILE A 105 -8.95 -19.00 20.21
N GLY A 106 -7.90 -18.44 20.79
CA GLY A 106 -7.46 -18.72 22.16
C GLY A 106 -8.36 -18.06 23.22
N PRO A 107 -8.25 -18.47 24.49
CA PRO A 107 -9.10 -17.99 25.58
C PRO A 107 -8.96 -16.48 25.85
N GLU A 108 -7.77 -15.91 25.65
CA GLU A 108 -7.50 -14.48 25.87
C GLU A 108 -8.29 -13.60 24.91
N LEU A 109 -8.38 -13.99 23.64
CA LEU A 109 -9.17 -13.26 22.64
C LEU A 109 -10.67 -13.42 22.88
N ARG A 110 -11.11 -14.61 23.31
CA ARG A 110 -12.53 -14.85 23.68
C ARG A 110 -12.97 -13.96 24.84
N GLN A 111 -12.11 -13.76 25.85
CA GLN A 111 -12.37 -12.83 26.95
C GLN A 111 -12.51 -11.37 26.45
N GLN A 112 -11.95 -11.04 25.30
CA GLN A 112 -12.08 -9.74 24.64
C GLN A 112 -13.27 -9.68 23.65
N GLY A 113 -14.11 -10.73 23.60
CA GLY A 113 -15.27 -10.82 22.69
C GLY A 113 -14.91 -11.16 21.26
N ILE A 114 -13.73 -11.78 21.02
CA ILE A 114 -13.31 -12.28 19.72
C ILE A 114 -13.37 -13.81 19.74
N ASP A 115 -14.42 -14.37 19.16
CA ASP A 115 -14.72 -15.80 19.23
C ASP A 115 -14.33 -16.57 17.97
N THR A 116 -14.14 -15.87 16.85
CA THR A 116 -13.88 -16.48 15.54
C THR A 116 -12.68 -15.84 14.82
N ASN A 117 -12.04 -16.61 13.93
CA ASN A 117 -11.00 -16.14 13.04
C ASN A 117 -11.48 -14.99 12.15
N GLN A 118 -12.74 -15.01 11.73
CA GLN A 118 -13.35 -13.93 10.97
C GLN A 118 -13.41 -12.63 11.78
N GLN A 119 -13.80 -12.68 13.05
CA GLN A 119 -13.81 -11.50 13.92
C GLN A 119 -12.39 -10.95 14.16
N LEU A 120 -11.39 -11.83 14.41
CA LEU A 120 -10.01 -11.42 14.58
C LEU A 120 -9.45 -10.73 13.33
N SER A 121 -9.65 -11.34 12.16
CA SER A 121 -9.17 -10.79 10.89
C SER A 121 -9.86 -9.48 10.55
N LEU A 122 -11.15 -9.32 10.84
CA LEU A 122 -11.88 -8.06 10.68
C LEU A 122 -11.30 -6.96 11.59
N LYS A 123 -11.04 -7.27 12.86
CA LYS A 123 -10.42 -6.32 13.80
C LYS A 123 -9.06 -5.84 13.30
N ARG A 124 -8.23 -6.74 12.78
CA ARG A 124 -6.93 -6.40 12.18
C ARG A 124 -7.09 -5.47 10.98
N ALA A 125 -7.99 -5.80 10.06
CA ALA A 125 -8.28 -4.96 8.90
C ALA A 125 -8.79 -3.56 9.31
N GLN A 126 -9.67 -3.48 10.29
CA GLN A 126 -10.18 -2.21 10.84
C GLN A 126 -9.07 -1.38 11.49
N THR A 127 -8.14 -2.02 12.22
CA THR A 127 -6.99 -1.31 12.81
C THR A 127 -6.10 -0.67 11.75
N VAL A 128 -5.78 -1.40 10.67
CA VAL A 128 -5.00 -0.86 9.53
C VAL A 128 -5.77 0.26 8.84
N MET A 129 -7.06 0.07 8.56
CA MET A 129 -7.92 1.09 7.94
C MET A 129 -7.97 2.37 8.77
N GLN A 130 -8.21 2.27 10.08
CA GLN A 130 -8.27 3.43 10.97
C GLN A 130 -6.93 4.17 11.04
N TYR A 131 -5.82 3.43 11.03
CA TYR A 131 -4.51 4.04 11.00
C TYR A 131 -4.27 4.80 9.70
N LEU A 132 -4.61 4.25 8.53
CA LEU A 132 -4.54 4.95 7.25
C LEU A 132 -5.39 6.24 7.24
N ILE A 133 -6.58 6.20 7.82
CA ILE A 133 -7.43 7.39 8.00
C ILE A 133 -6.70 8.44 8.85
N SER A 134 -6.08 8.04 9.95
CA SER A 134 -5.31 8.96 10.81
C SER A 134 -4.11 9.58 10.10
N GLN A 135 -3.60 8.92 9.06
CA GLN A 135 -2.51 9.41 8.21
C GLN A 135 -3.00 10.24 7.01
N GLY A 136 -4.29 10.58 6.95
CA GLY A 136 -4.86 11.46 5.94
C GLY A 136 -5.47 10.77 4.72
N VAL A 137 -5.53 9.44 4.68
CA VAL A 137 -6.28 8.74 3.64
C VAL A 137 -7.78 8.96 3.85
N LYS A 138 -8.50 9.32 2.77
CA LYS A 138 -9.91 9.66 2.85
C LYS A 138 -10.76 8.45 3.27
N PRO A 139 -11.62 8.58 4.29
CA PRO A 139 -12.44 7.46 4.79
C PRO A 139 -13.37 6.86 3.74
N ASN A 140 -13.89 7.68 2.81
CA ASN A 140 -14.79 7.22 1.75
C ASN A 140 -14.11 6.35 0.67
N LEU A 141 -12.79 6.29 0.63
CA LEU A 141 -12.03 5.41 -0.24
C LEU A 141 -11.76 4.05 0.40
N LEU A 142 -11.93 3.92 1.71
CA LEU A 142 -11.50 2.77 2.50
C LEU A 142 -12.68 1.89 2.91
N SER A 143 -12.45 0.59 2.87
CA SER A 143 -13.31 -0.42 3.49
C SER A 143 -12.47 -1.48 4.18
N ALA A 144 -13.03 -2.17 5.19
CA ALA A 144 -12.36 -3.24 5.91
C ALA A 144 -13.20 -4.52 5.86
N ASN A 145 -12.54 -5.66 5.63
CA ASN A 145 -13.16 -6.98 5.59
C ASN A 145 -12.34 -8.00 6.38
N GLY A 146 -13.01 -9.00 6.95
CA GLY A 146 -12.37 -10.12 7.64
C GLY A 146 -12.85 -11.44 7.05
N LEU A 147 -11.93 -12.22 6.52
CA LEU A 147 -12.23 -13.51 5.91
C LEU A 147 -11.78 -14.70 6.79
N GLY A 148 -11.13 -14.42 7.91
CA GLY A 148 -10.66 -15.49 8.80
C GLY A 148 -9.67 -16.40 8.10
N ASP A 149 -9.87 -17.69 8.23
CA ASP A 149 -9.07 -18.75 7.61
C ASP A 149 -9.58 -19.20 6.23
N ALA A 150 -10.53 -18.45 5.65
CA ALA A 150 -10.91 -18.63 4.25
C ALA A 150 -9.79 -18.18 3.31
N ASP A 151 -9.76 -18.76 2.10
CA ASP A 151 -8.78 -18.46 1.05
C ASP A 151 -7.32 -18.60 1.49
N PRO A 152 -6.89 -19.76 1.99
CA PRO A 152 -5.50 -19.99 2.37
C PRO A 152 -4.59 -19.95 1.14
N VAL A 153 -3.47 -19.26 1.24
CA VAL A 153 -2.44 -19.18 0.18
C VAL A 153 -1.38 -20.26 0.31
N ALA A 154 -1.37 -20.97 1.44
CA ALA A 154 -0.47 -22.09 1.71
C ALA A 154 -1.13 -23.12 2.64
N SER A 155 -0.52 -24.31 2.79
CA SER A 155 -1.06 -25.34 3.69
C SER A 155 -1.05 -24.88 5.16
N ASN A 156 -2.18 -25.07 5.84
CA ASN A 156 -2.28 -24.85 7.29
C ASN A 156 -1.59 -25.94 8.13
N ASP A 157 -1.16 -27.05 7.52
CA ASP A 157 -0.50 -28.15 8.22
C ASP A 157 0.92 -27.79 8.65
N THR A 158 1.58 -26.87 7.94
CA THR A 158 2.96 -26.47 8.22
C THR A 158 3.01 -25.10 8.93
N PRO A 159 3.97 -24.90 9.86
CA PRO A 159 4.17 -23.58 10.49
C PRO A 159 4.42 -22.46 9.47
N GLN A 160 5.18 -22.76 8.42
CA GLN A 160 5.51 -21.81 7.35
C GLN A 160 4.25 -21.43 6.56
N GLY A 161 3.42 -22.40 6.20
CA GLY A 161 2.17 -22.13 5.48
C GLY A 161 1.18 -21.34 6.34
N ARG A 162 1.07 -21.66 7.64
CA ARG A 162 0.27 -20.85 8.57
C ARG A 162 0.75 -19.38 8.64
N ALA A 163 2.07 -19.17 8.66
CA ALA A 163 2.63 -17.82 8.67
C ALA A 163 2.25 -17.04 7.39
N GLN A 164 2.22 -17.69 6.22
CA GLN A 164 1.77 -17.08 4.95
C GLN A 164 0.26 -16.79 4.96
N ASN A 165 -0.54 -17.64 5.58
CA ASN A 165 -1.99 -17.44 5.69
C ASN A 165 -2.35 -16.26 6.61
N ARG A 166 -1.57 -16.01 7.67
CA ARG A 166 -1.72 -14.84 8.55
C ARG A 166 -1.24 -13.58 7.83
N ARG A 167 -2.13 -12.92 7.10
CA ARG A 167 -1.81 -11.75 6.27
C ARG A 167 -2.90 -10.69 6.31
N VAL A 168 -2.52 -9.49 5.92
CA VAL A 168 -3.44 -8.39 5.57
C VAL A 168 -3.19 -8.03 4.11
N GLU A 169 -4.24 -7.93 3.34
CA GLU A 169 -4.18 -7.48 1.94
C GLU A 169 -4.86 -6.12 1.79
N LEU A 170 -4.20 -5.20 1.08
CA LEU A 170 -4.82 -3.97 0.60
C LEU A 170 -5.01 -4.11 -0.91
N ASN A 171 -6.26 -4.06 -1.35
CA ASN A 171 -6.60 -4.11 -2.77
C ASN A 171 -7.03 -2.70 -3.23
N LEU A 172 -6.22 -2.09 -4.09
CA LEU A 172 -6.38 -0.74 -4.61
C LEU A 172 -6.94 -0.82 -6.02
N VAL A 173 -8.22 -0.54 -6.22
CA VAL A 173 -8.88 -0.53 -7.52
C VAL A 173 -9.01 0.90 -8.03
N GLY A 174 -8.66 1.14 -9.29
CA GLY A 174 -8.69 2.49 -9.87
C GLY A 174 -7.56 3.40 -9.41
N ALA A 175 -6.49 2.84 -8.84
CA ALA A 175 -5.33 3.60 -8.35
C ALA A 175 -4.42 4.17 -9.46
N GLY A 176 -4.81 4.07 -10.71
CA GLY A 176 -4.00 4.44 -11.88
C GLY A 176 -2.94 3.37 -12.18
N SER A 177 -2.99 2.82 -13.35
CA SER A 177 -1.96 1.91 -13.89
C SER A 177 -0.78 2.72 -14.42
#